data_7d1b31ce9e60cfe03acf411b702022d7
#
_entry.id   7d1b31ce9e60cfe03acf411b702022d7
#
_cell.length_a   1.000
_cell.length_b   1.000
_cell.length_c   1.000
_cell.angle_alpha   90.00
_cell.angle_beta   90.00
_cell.angle_gamma   90.00
#
_symmetry.space_group_name_H-M   'P 1'
#
loop_
_entity.id
_entity.type
_entity.pdbx_description
1 polymer ?
#
loop_
_entity_poly.entity_id
_entity_poly.type
_entity_poly.pdbx_seq_one_letter_code
_entity_poly.pdbx_strand_id
1 'polypeptide(L)'
;MRCVIWNALDRREDFKDITIVYGAKSVNVLVYKEELKEWEARPDVNLITTVDPGGETPDWTGKVGFVPSVLEAASPASANTIAIVCGPPVMIKFTFPVLEKLGFTDENIYTTLENRMKCGVGKCGRCNVGKLYVCKDGPVFTKAQLNAIPPEY
;
A
#
# COMPACT_ATOMS: atom_id res chain seq x y z
N MET A 1 3.69 -0.43 -6.78
CA MET A 1 3.57 -1.69 -6.00
C MET A 1 3.93 -2.93 -6.80
N ARG A 2 3.40 -3.14 -8.02
CA ARG A 2 3.64 -4.37 -8.82
C ARG A 2 5.13 -4.79 -8.89
N CYS A 3 6.04 -3.87 -9.20
CA CYS A 3 7.49 -4.17 -9.27
C CYS A 3 8.09 -4.61 -7.92
N VAL A 4 7.58 -4.09 -6.81
CA VAL A 4 8.02 -4.50 -5.46
C VAL A 4 7.59 -5.93 -5.17
N ILE A 5 6.35 -6.28 -5.52
CA ILE A 5 5.83 -7.64 -5.36
C ILE A 5 6.68 -8.62 -6.17
N TRP A 6 6.88 -8.37 -7.47
CA TRP A 6 7.70 -9.24 -8.31
C TRP A 6 9.15 -9.36 -7.81
N ASN A 7 9.76 -8.25 -7.39
CA ASN A 7 11.12 -8.32 -6.81
C ASN A 7 11.17 -9.19 -5.55
N ALA A 8 10.13 -9.10 -4.68
CA ALA A 8 10.06 -9.96 -3.50
C ALA A 8 9.81 -11.43 -3.85
N LEU A 9 9.05 -11.71 -4.91
CA LEU A 9 8.80 -13.08 -5.38
C LEU A 9 10.01 -13.68 -6.08
N ASP A 10 10.78 -12.88 -6.83
CA ASP A 10 12.03 -13.30 -7.47
C ASP A 10 13.16 -13.62 -6.45
N ARG A 11 13.07 -13.02 -5.27
CA ARG A 11 14.00 -13.18 -4.16
C ARG A 11 13.29 -13.80 -2.95
N ARG A 12 12.48 -14.81 -3.19
CA ARG A 12 11.53 -15.35 -2.21
C ARG A 12 12.18 -15.83 -0.92
N GLU A 13 13.39 -16.38 -1.01
CA GLU A 13 14.19 -16.88 0.11
C GLU A 13 14.63 -15.78 1.10
N ASP A 14 14.68 -14.52 0.66
CA ASP A 14 15.01 -13.39 1.53
C ASP A 14 13.87 -12.99 2.47
N PHE A 15 12.66 -13.47 2.21
CA PHE A 15 11.45 -13.09 2.94
C PHE A 15 10.79 -14.30 3.60
N LYS A 16 10.35 -14.15 4.84
CA LYS A 16 9.63 -15.20 5.56
C LYS A 16 8.17 -15.28 5.12
N ASP A 17 7.44 -14.20 5.34
CA ASP A 17 6.02 -14.11 5.03
C ASP A 17 5.77 -12.93 4.09
N ILE A 18 4.95 -13.14 3.06
CA ILE A 18 4.50 -12.09 2.14
C ILE A 18 2.98 -12.05 2.19
N THR A 19 2.43 -10.94 2.67
CA THR A 19 0.98 -10.67 2.64
C THR A 19 0.71 -9.49 1.71
N ILE A 20 -0.19 -9.69 0.76
CA ILE A 20 -0.63 -8.67 -0.20
C ILE A 20 -2.12 -8.42 0.04
N VAL A 21 -2.47 -7.19 0.40
CA VAL A 21 -3.87 -6.75 0.45
C VAL A 21 -4.12 -5.82 -0.73
N TYR A 22 -4.93 -6.26 -1.67
CA TYR A 22 -5.24 -5.50 -2.88
C TYR A 22 -6.73 -5.16 -2.93
N GLY A 23 -7.04 -3.87 -2.89
CA GLY A 23 -8.39 -3.35 -2.93
C GLY A 23 -8.72 -2.58 -4.20
N ALA A 24 -9.96 -2.66 -4.63
CA ALA A 24 -10.51 -1.87 -5.72
C ALA A 24 -11.94 -1.42 -5.40
N LYS A 25 -12.42 -0.38 -6.10
CA LYS A 25 -13.79 0.10 -5.93
C LYS A 25 -14.83 -0.96 -6.35
N SER A 26 -14.53 -1.75 -7.39
CA SER A 26 -15.39 -2.84 -7.85
C SER A 26 -14.57 -3.89 -8.61
N VAL A 27 -15.16 -5.06 -8.83
CA VAL A 27 -14.57 -6.16 -9.60
C VAL A 27 -14.19 -5.72 -11.03
N ASN A 28 -14.99 -4.81 -11.62
CA ASN A 28 -14.76 -4.35 -12.98
C ASN A 28 -13.53 -3.48 -13.15
N VAL A 29 -13.08 -2.79 -12.08
CA VAL A 29 -11.90 -1.92 -12.10
C VAL A 29 -10.66 -2.58 -11.51
N LEU A 30 -10.73 -3.84 -11.14
CA LEU A 30 -9.54 -4.62 -10.78
C LEU A 30 -8.59 -4.70 -11.97
N VAL A 31 -7.34 -4.34 -11.75
CA VAL A 31 -6.25 -4.45 -12.74
C VAL A 31 -5.38 -5.67 -12.44
N TYR A 32 -4.57 -6.08 -13.41
CA TYR A 32 -3.63 -7.21 -13.29
C TYR A 32 -4.27 -8.55 -12.90
N LYS A 33 -5.48 -8.82 -13.42
CA LYS A 33 -6.28 -10.00 -13.03
C LYS A 33 -5.54 -11.33 -13.22
N GLU A 34 -4.74 -11.47 -14.26
CA GLU A 34 -3.96 -12.70 -14.50
C GLU A 34 -2.83 -12.85 -13.46
N GLU A 35 -2.15 -11.76 -13.12
CA GLU A 35 -1.11 -11.78 -12.07
C GLU A 35 -1.71 -12.04 -10.68
N LEU A 36 -2.91 -11.51 -10.42
CA LEU A 36 -3.61 -11.80 -9.16
C LEU A 36 -3.91 -13.30 -9.03
N LYS A 37 -4.35 -13.97 -10.11
CA LYS A 37 -4.55 -15.43 -10.13
C LYS A 37 -3.24 -16.19 -9.92
N GLU A 38 -2.16 -15.74 -10.55
CA GLU A 38 -0.83 -16.32 -10.39
C GLU A 38 -0.35 -16.21 -8.93
N TRP A 39 -0.51 -15.04 -8.31
CA TRP A 39 -0.12 -14.85 -6.91
C TRP A 39 -1.03 -15.61 -5.94
N GLU A 40 -2.33 -15.72 -6.23
CA GLU A 40 -3.29 -16.49 -5.44
C GLU A 40 -2.99 -18.00 -5.47
N ALA A 41 -2.50 -18.50 -6.60
CA ALA A 41 -2.12 -19.90 -6.75
C ALA A 41 -0.82 -20.29 -6.00
N ARG A 42 -0.06 -19.29 -5.51
CA ARG A 42 1.20 -19.54 -4.80
C ARG A 42 0.96 -19.90 -3.34
N PRO A 43 1.51 -21.02 -2.84
CA PRO A 43 1.37 -21.41 -1.44
C PRO A 43 2.20 -20.58 -0.46
N ASP A 44 3.15 -19.80 -0.99
CA ASP A 44 4.12 -19.00 -0.23
C ASP A 44 3.77 -17.50 -0.18
N VAL A 45 2.57 -17.13 -0.65
CA VAL A 45 2.04 -15.77 -0.65
C VAL A 45 0.62 -15.76 -0.10
N ASN A 46 0.35 -14.87 0.83
CA ASN A 46 -1.00 -14.61 1.30
C ASN A 46 -1.60 -13.43 0.53
N LEU A 47 -2.33 -13.70 -0.55
CA LEU A 47 -3.05 -12.68 -1.30
C LEU A 47 -4.48 -12.53 -0.77
N ILE A 48 -4.87 -11.32 -0.45
CA ILE A 48 -6.21 -10.95 -0.03
C ILE A 48 -6.73 -9.87 -0.98
N THR A 49 -7.68 -10.23 -1.83
CA THR A 49 -8.36 -9.29 -2.72
C THR A 49 -9.66 -8.82 -2.09
N THR A 50 -9.96 -7.52 -2.23
CA THR A 50 -11.20 -6.93 -1.70
C THR A 50 -11.77 -5.90 -2.66
N VAL A 51 -13.10 -5.73 -2.62
CA VAL A 51 -13.80 -4.64 -3.29
C VAL A 51 -14.63 -3.86 -2.28
N ASP A 52 -14.88 -2.59 -2.58
CA ASP A 52 -15.75 -1.77 -1.73
C ASP A 52 -17.16 -2.36 -1.69
N PRO A 53 -17.90 -2.17 -0.59
CA PRO A 53 -19.30 -2.62 -0.50
C PRO A 53 -20.16 -2.08 -1.65
N GLY A 54 -20.84 -2.98 -2.37
CA GLY A 54 -21.61 -2.66 -3.59
C GLY A 54 -20.76 -2.70 -4.88
N GLY A 55 -19.49 -3.04 -4.80
CA GLY A 55 -18.62 -3.25 -5.96
C GLY A 55 -18.42 -4.71 -6.35
N GLU A 56 -18.98 -5.64 -5.59
CA GLU A 56 -18.95 -7.07 -5.85
C GLU A 56 -19.89 -7.48 -7.00
N THR A 57 -19.55 -8.58 -7.66
CA THR A 57 -20.40 -9.27 -8.63
C THR A 57 -20.85 -10.60 -8.03
N PRO A 58 -21.93 -11.25 -8.57
CA PRO A 58 -22.39 -12.55 -8.06
C PRO A 58 -21.30 -13.64 -8.01
N ASP A 59 -20.32 -13.56 -8.91
CA ASP A 59 -19.22 -14.52 -9.00
C ASP A 59 -17.97 -14.08 -8.20
N TRP A 60 -18.08 -13.01 -7.40
CA TRP A 60 -16.95 -12.52 -6.63
C TRP A 60 -16.64 -13.45 -5.44
N THR A 61 -15.40 -13.94 -5.38
CA THR A 61 -14.91 -14.86 -4.32
C THR A 61 -14.00 -14.18 -3.30
N GLY A 62 -13.53 -12.96 -3.59
CA GLY A 62 -12.70 -12.18 -2.66
C GLY A 62 -13.49 -11.55 -1.52
N LYS A 63 -12.83 -10.73 -0.74
CA LYS A 63 -13.46 -10.01 0.36
C LYS A 63 -14.33 -8.84 -0.15
N VAL A 64 -15.29 -8.43 0.68
CA VAL A 64 -16.06 -7.20 0.48
C VAL A 64 -15.82 -6.31 1.70
N GLY A 65 -15.24 -5.15 1.46
CA GLY A 65 -14.89 -4.19 2.51
C GLY A 65 -13.73 -3.30 2.12
N PHE A 66 -13.57 -2.21 2.84
CA PHE A 66 -12.47 -1.28 2.64
C PHE A 66 -11.13 -1.90 3.07
N VAL A 67 -10.05 -1.57 2.37
CA VAL A 67 -8.69 -2.08 2.63
C VAL A 67 -8.28 -2.01 4.11
N PRO A 68 -8.50 -0.90 4.86
CA PRO A 68 -8.14 -0.85 6.26
C PRO A 68 -8.83 -1.91 7.12
N SER A 69 -10.13 -2.13 6.90
CA SER A 69 -10.90 -3.13 7.66
C SER A 69 -10.47 -4.56 7.32
N VAL A 70 -10.18 -4.82 6.06
CA VAL A 70 -9.68 -6.14 5.61
C VAL A 70 -8.27 -6.40 6.13
N LEU A 71 -7.41 -5.38 6.17
CA LEU A 71 -6.08 -5.48 6.76
C LEU A 71 -6.14 -5.77 8.26
N GLU A 72 -7.03 -5.08 8.99
CA GLU A 72 -7.24 -5.31 10.41
C GLU A 72 -7.68 -6.76 10.69
N ALA A 73 -8.62 -7.26 9.89
CA ALA A 73 -9.09 -8.65 10.00
C ALA A 73 -8.00 -9.68 9.64
N ALA A 74 -7.12 -9.36 8.69
CA ALA A 74 -6.01 -10.20 8.29
C ALA A 74 -4.91 -10.25 9.36
N SER A 75 -4.77 -9.18 10.14
CA SER A 75 -3.86 -9.06 11.29
C SER A 75 -2.44 -9.61 11.02
N PRO A 76 -1.70 -9.12 10.01
CA PRO A 76 -0.35 -9.58 9.74
C PRO A 76 0.57 -9.27 10.93
N ALA A 77 1.55 -10.15 11.20
CA ALA A 77 2.52 -9.94 12.25
C ALA A 77 3.41 -8.71 11.95
N SER A 78 3.58 -7.83 12.94
CA SER A 78 4.40 -6.62 12.81
C SER A 78 5.89 -6.84 13.12
N ALA A 79 6.21 -7.89 13.88
CA ALA A 79 7.58 -8.18 14.29
C ALA A 79 8.48 -8.49 13.08
N ASN A 80 9.54 -7.69 12.93
CA ASN A 80 10.49 -7.80 11.81
C ASN A 80 9.80 -7.74 10.42
N THR A 81 8.76 -6.90 10.31
CA THR A 81 7.94 -6.77 9.10
C THR A 81 7.91 -5.31 8.64
N ILE A 82 7.96 -5.11 7.33
CA ILE A 82 7.80 -3.81 6.67
C ILE A 82 6.42 -3.78 6.02
N ALA A 83 5.66 -2.73 6.28
CA ALA A 83 4.40 -2.44 5.61
C ALA A 83 4.62 -1.38 4.51
N ILE A 84 4.15 -1.67 3.29
CA ILE A 84 4.21 -0.74 2.17
C ILE A 84 2.78 -0.42 1.72
N VAL A 85 2.38 0.83 1.85
CA VAL A 85 1.02 1.30 1.55
C VAL A 85 1.07 2.20 0.31
N CYS A 86 0.25 1.88 -0.69
CA CYS A 86 0.15 2.69 -1.91
C CYS A 86 -1.30 2.73 -2.38
N GLY A 87 -1.85 3.92 -2.56
CA GLY A 87 -3.23 4.08 -2.99
C GLY A 87 -3.76 5.51 -2.75
N PRO A 88 -5.06 5.71 -2.85
CA PRO A 88 -5.68 7.01 -2.62
C PRO A 88 -5.38 7.56 -1.22
N PRO A 89 -5.23 8.89 -1.06
CA PRO A 89 -4.92 9.50 0.24
C PRO A 89 -5.88 9.10 1.36
N VAL A 90 -7.16 8.95 1.05
CA VAL A 90 -8.18 8.51 2.02
C VAL A 90 -7.90 7.09 2.52
N MET A 91 -7.49 6.16 1.64
CA MET A 91 -7.13 4.81 2.04
C MET A 91 -5.89 4.82 2.95
N ILE A 92 -4.85 5.56 2.58
CA ILE A 92 -3.61 5.68 3.36
C ILE A 92 -3.94 6.23 4.76
N LYS A 93 -4.75 7.30 4.83
CA LYS A 93 -5.17 7.94 6.08
C LYS A 93 -5.83 6.96 7.06
N PHE A 94 -6.67 6.05 6.58
CA PHE A 94 -7.33 5.06 7.43
C PHE A 94 -6.52 3.78 7.64
N THR A 95 -5.53 3.50 6.79
CA THR A 95 -4.66 2.33 6.93
C THR A 95 -3.58 2.54 8.01
N PHE A 96 -3.05 3.74 8.15
CA PHE A 96 -2.00 4.04 9.14
C PHE A 96 -2.42 3.71 10.58
N PRO A 97 -3.58 4.17 11.09
CA PRO A 97 -4.01 3.81 12.44
C PRO A 97 -4.20 2.30 12.64
N VAL A 98 -4.60 1.57 11.61
CA VAL A 98 -4.71 0.11 11.66
C VAL A 98 -3.34 -0.54 11.82
N LEU A 99 -2.34 -0.12 11.03
CA LEU A 99 -0.97 -0.62 11.15
C LEU A 99 -0.36 -0.33 12.52
N GLU A 100 -0.58 0.88 13.07
CA GLU A 100 -0.17 1.23 14.42
C GLU A 100 -0.82 0.31 15.47
N LYS A 101 -2.13 0.07 15.35
CA LYS A 101 -2.87 -0.86 16.23
C LYS A 101 -2.33 -2.27 16.16
N LEU A 102 -1.87 -2.70 14.99
CA LEU A 102 -1.22 -4.00 14.75
C LEU A 102 0.23 -4.05 15.25
N GLY A 103 0.77 -2.93 15.75
CA GLY A 103 2.10 -2.85 16.36
C GLY A 103 3.23 -2.54 15.37
N PHE A 104 2.94 -2.07 14.16
CA PHE A 104 3.98 -1.57 13.24
C PHE A 104 4.52 -0.23 13.74
N THR A 105 5.84 -0.07 13.73
CA THR A 105 6.47 1.21 14.06
C THR A 105 6.46 2.14 12.84
N ASP A 106 6.51 3.44 13.09
CA ASP A 106 6.46 4.47 12.02
C ASP A 106 7.63 4.37 11.03
N GLU A 107 8.76 3.84 11.46
CA GLU A 107 9.94 3.59 10.64
C GLU A 107 9.74 2.42 9.67
N ASN A 108 8.88 1.46 10.02
CA ASN A 108 8.60 0.27 9.23
C ASN A 108 7.34 0.39 8.36
N ILE A 109 6.69 1.56 8.36
CA ILE A 109 5.55 1.86 7.47
C ILE A 109 6.03 2.78 6.37
N TYR A 110 5.99 2.30 5.14
CA TYR A 110 6.36 3.05 3.94
C TYR A 110 5.12 3.40 3.13
N THR A 111 5.12 4.59 2.53
CA THR A 111 4.06 5.01 1.61
C THR A 111 4.62 5.83 0.47
N THR A 112 3.83 5.96 -0.60
CA THR A 112 4.15 6.82 -1.73
C THR A 112 3.29 8.08 -1.68
N LEU A 113 3.91 9.23 -1.96
CA LEU A 113 3.20 10.48 -2.17
C LEU A 113 3.10 10.76 -3.67
N GLU A 114 1.89 11.03 -4.14
CA GLU A 114 1.61 11.39 -5.51
C GLU A 114 1.25 12.87 -5.62
N ASN A 115 2.22 13.69 -6.03
CA ASN A 115 2.01 15.11 -6.29
C ASN A 115 2.23 15.43 -7.77
N ARG A 116 1.51 16.44 -8.27
CA ARG A 116 1.72 16.93 -9.65
C ARG A 116 3.10 17.52 -9.81
N MET A 117 4.02 16.75 -10.38
CA MET A 117 5.36 17.18 -10.70
C MET A 117 5.39 17.96 -12.03
N LYS A 118 6.29 18.96 -12.12
CA LYS A 118 6.51 19.70 -13.36
C LYS A 118 7.97 19.63 -13.79
N CYS A 119 8.93 20.04 -12.94
CA CYS A 119 10.34 20.05 -13.31
C CYS A 119 11.07 18.72 -13.02
N GLY A 120 10.63 17.94 -12.06
CA GLY A 120 11.26 16.66 -11.66
C GLY A 120 12.59 16.79 -10.91
N VAL A 121 13.06 18.02 -10.64
CA VAL A 121 14.42 18.31 -10.12
C VAL A 121 14.42 19.28 -8.93
N GLY A 122 13.29 19.42 -8.24
CA GLY A 122 13.19 20.24 -7.02
C GLY A 122 13.26 21.74 -7.22
N LYS A 123 13.05 22.27 -8.43
CA LYS A 123 13.19 23.71 -8.72
C LYS A 123 11.88 24.50 -8.74
N CYS A 124 10.77 23.92 -9.19
CA CYS A 124 9.53 24.68 -9.43
C CYS A 124 8.61 24.77 -8.20
N GLY A 125 8.86 24.02 -7.14
CA GLY A 125 8.05 24.03 -5.93
C GLY A 125 6.67 23.37 -6.05
N ARG A 126 6.30 22.84 -7.23
CA ARG A 126 4.94 22.35 -7.47
C ARG A 126 4.58 21.06 -6.71
N CYS A 127 5.57 20.23 -6.42
CA CYS A 127 5.40 18.98 -5.70
C CYS A 127 5.92 19.04 -4.26
N ASN A 128 6.02 20.24 -3.68
CA ASN A 128 6.48 20.36 -2.30
C ASN A 128 5.42 19.88 -1.31
N VAL A 129 5.90 19.28 -0.22
CA VAL A 129 5.15 18.92 0.96
C VAL A 129 5.94 19.45 2.15
N GLY A 130 5.47 20.55 2.74
CA GLY A 130 6.27 21.31 3.68
C GLY A 130 7.60 21.73 3.03
N LYS A 131 8.72 21.35 3.61
CA LYS A 131 10.06 21.63 3.11
C LYS A 131 10.62 20.60 2.12
N LEU A 132 9.89 19.50 1.86
CA LEU A 132 10.33 18.43 0.99
C LEU A 132 9.76 18.59 -0.43
N TYR A 133 10.51 18.14 -1.42
CA TYR A 133 10.07 18.05 -2.81
C TYR A 133 9.91 16.58 -3.20
N VAL A 134 8.68 16.12 -3.43
CA VAL A 134 8.39 14.71 -3.76
C VAL A 134 9.25 14.20 -4.93
N CYS A 135 9.51 15.04 -5.93
CA CYS A 135 10.33 14.66 -7.08
C CYS A 135 11.83 14.48 -6.80
N LYS A 136 12.33 15.01 -5.67
CA LYS A 136 13.75 14.97 -5.31
C LYS A 136 13.99 14.12 -4.06
N ASP A 137 13.14 14.30 -3.04
CA ASP A 137 13.31 13.71 -1.73
C ASP A 137 12.50 12.39 -1.57
N GLY A 138 11.53 12.16 -2.50
CA GLY A 138 10.67 10.98 -2.52
C GLY A 138 10.76 10.24 -3.88
N PRO A 139 9.68 9.62 -4.34
CA PRO A 139 8.29 9.69 -3.84
C PRO A 139 7.96 8.77 -2.66
N VAL A 140 8.87 7.94 -2.21
CA VAL A 140 8.65 6.98 -1.12
C VAL A 140 9.16 7.59 0.19
N PHE A 141 8.32 7.53 1.22
CA PHE A 141 8.62 8.06 2.55
C PHE A 141 8.19 7.05 3.63
N THR A 142 8.91 7.05 4.76
CA THR A 142 8.40 6.38 5.95
C THR A 142 7.33 7.25 6.61
N LYS A 143 6.45 6.62 7.38
CA LYS A 143 5.48 7.34 8.19
C LYS A 143 6.18 8.28 9.19
N ALA A 144 7.31 7.87 9.77
CA ALA A 144 8.13 8.70 10.62
C ALA A 144 8.59 9.99 9.93
N GLN A 145 9.00 9.92 8.67
CA GLN A 145 9.35 11.11 7.88
C GLN A 145 8.14 12.01 7.63
N LEU A 146 6.96 11.44 7.39
CA LEU A 146 5.73 12.22 7.18
C LEU A 146 5.27 12.91 8.45
N ASN A 147 5.41 12.28 9.61
CA ASN A 147 5.09 12.90 10.91
C ASN A 147 5.94 14.13 11.24
N ALA A 148 7.13 14.25 10.64
CA ALA A 148 8.01 15.41 10.77
C ALA A 148 7.64 16.56 9.81
N ILE A 149 6.65 16.38 8.95
CA ILE A 149 6.15 17.40 8.01
C ILE A 149 4.94 18.12 8.65
N PRO A 150 4.75 19.42 8.41
CA PRO A 150 3.57 20.13 8.90
C PRO A 150 2.25 19.47 8.47
N PRO A 151 1.19 19.56 9.28
CA PRO A 151 -0.09 18.86 9.08
C PRO A 151 -0.93 19.37 7.89
N GLU A 152 -0.37 20.11 6.98
CA GLU A 152 -0.98 20.52 5.70
C GLU A 152 -1.13 19.35 4.71
N TYR A 153 -0.85 18.14 5.20
CA TYR A 153 -0.87 16.93 4.40
C TYR A 153 -1.95 15.96 4.86
#